data_b57fd7ed17a94dacb2b96bcb3df5d263
#
_entry.id   b57fd7ed17a94dacb2b96bcb3df5d263
#
_cell.length_a   1.000
_cell.length_b   1.000
_cell.length_c   1.000
_cell.angle_alpha   90.00
_cell.angle_beta   90.00
_cell.angle_gamma   90.00
#
_symmetry.space_group_name_H-M   'P 1'
#
loop_
_entity.id
_entity.type
_entity.pdbx_description
1 polymer ?
#
loop_
_entity_poly.entity_id
_entity_poly.type
_entity_poly.pdbx_seq_one_letter_code
_entity_poly.pdbx_strand_id
1 'polypeptide(L)' 'MATASLDPKYKEEVQHVDQWFRYLNEAERTATIYTLLQHSTQVQIRFFITVLQQMDRKDPVGALLSPA' A
#
# COMPACT_ATOMS: atom_id res chain seq x y z
N MET A 1 1.59 -13.64 -22.19
CA MET A 1 1.56 -13.36 -21.64
C MET A 1 1.13 -12.85 -20.95
N ALA A 2 1.15 -13.39 -20.66
CA ALA A 2 0.53 -12.87 -20.06
C ALA A 2 0.78 -11.82 -19.67
N THR A 3 0.53 -11.33 -20.07
CA THR A 3 0.94 -10.14 -19.83
C THR A 3 0.45 -9.66 -18.58
N ALA A 4 1.17 -8.90 -17.95
CA ALA A 4 0.80 -8.33 -16.74
C ALA A 4 -0.11 -7.14 -16.94
N SER A 5 -0.71 -7.06 -18.05
CA SER A 5 -1.56 -5.96 -18.38
C SER A 5 -2.82 -5.99 -17.53
N LEU A 6 -3.12 -4.93 -16.84
CA LEU A 6 -4.29 -4.85 -16.00
C LEU A 6 -5.51 -4.46 -16.80
N ASP A 7 -6.64 -5.03 -16.43
CA ASP A 7 -7.91 -4.72 -17.05
C ASP A 7 -8.25 -3.24 -16.86
N PRO A 8 -8.69 -2.53 -17.90
CA PRO A 8 -9.08 -1.13 -17.75
C PRO A 8 -10.15 -0.91 -16.68
N LYS A 9 -11.08 -1.82 -16.57
CA LYS A 9 -12.12 -1.73 -15.55
C LYS A 9 -11.49 -1.81 -14.16
N TYR A 10 -10.52 -2.68 -13.99
CA TYR A 10 -9.82 -2.80 -12.73
C TYR A 10 -9.12 -1.50 -12.39
N LYS A 11 -8.49 -0.86 -13.37
CA LYS A 11 -7.79 0.40 -13.14
C LYS A 11 -8.75 1.49 -12.70
N GLU A 12 -9.95 1.52 -13.28
CA GLU A 12 -10.96 2.49 -12.87
C GLU A 12 -11.37 2.27 -11.42
N GLU A 13 -11.57 1.01 -11.07
CA GLU A 13 -11.97 0.69 -9.70
C GLU A 13 -10.89 1.07 -8.70
N VAL A 14 -9.64 0.83 -9.06
CA VAL A 14 -8.53 1.21 -8.19
C VAL A 14 -8.48 2.72 -8.00
N GLN A 15 -8.78 3.48 -9.05
CA GLN A 15 -8.83 4.93 -8.93
C GLN A 15 -9.92 5.37 -7.95
N HIS A 16 -11.07 4.71 -7.99
CA HIS A 16 -12.14 5.01 -7.05
C HIS A 16 -11.73 4.68 -5.63
N VAL A 17 -11.05 3.54 -5.45
CA VAL A 17 -10.56 3.17 -4.13
C VAL A 17 -9.54 4.18 -3.62
N ASP A 18 -8.65 4.63 -4.51
CA ASP A 18 -7.64 5.61 -4.15
C ASP A 18 -8.30 6.91 -3.68
N GLN A 19 -9.32 7.37 -4.39
CA GLN A 19 -10.03 8.56 -4.00
C GLN A 19 -10.74 8.39 -2.66
N TRP A 20 -11.40 7.26 -2.50
CA TRP A 20 -12.09 6.95 -1.24
C TRP A 20 -11.11 6.91 -0.09
N PHE A 21 -9.96 6.29 -0.29
CA PHE A 21 -8.95 6.14 0.74
C PHE A 21 -8.45 7.49 1.24
N ARG A 22 -8.41 8.46 0.35
CA ARG A 22 -7.94 9.80 0.71
C ARG A 22 -8.86 10.51 1.69
N TYR A 23 -10.12 10.14 1.72
CA TYR A 23 -11.07 10.75 2.64
C TYR A 23 -11.05 10.11 4.02
N LEU A 24 -10.35 9.01 4.17
CA LEU A 24 -10.28 8.33 5.45
C LEU A 24 -9.30 9.04 6.38
N ASN A 25 -9.56 8.96 7.67
CA ASN A 25 -8.58 9.45 8.62
C ASN A 25 -7.47 8.41 8.79
N GLU A 26 -6.47 8.74 9.57
CA GLU A 26 -5.29 7.88 9.70
C GLU A 26 -5.64 6.51 10.28
N ALA A 27 -6.49 6.49 11.29
CA ALA A 27 -6.89 5.23 11.90
C ALA A 27 -7.64 4.36 10.92
N GLU A 28 -8.52 4.96 10.14
CA GLU A 28 -9.29 4.23 9.14
C GLU A 28 -8.40 3.68 8.04
N ARG A 29 -7.41 4.46 7.62
CA ARG A 29 -6.46 4.01 6.61
C ARG A 29 -5.67 2.81 7.12
N THR A 30 -5.21 2.88 8.34
CA THR A 30 -4.46 1.79 8.94
C THR A 30 -5.31 0.52 9.00
N ALA A 31 -6.54 0.65 9.47
CA ALA A 31 -7.42 -0.51 9.57
C ALA A 31 -7.73 -1.09 8.20
N THR A 32 -7.91 -0.23 7.20
CA THR A 32 -8.20 -0.69 5.85
C THR A 32 -7.04 -1.47 5.28
N ILE A 33 -5.84 -0.94 5.40
CA ILE A 33 -4.66 -1.62 4.89
C ILE A 33 -4.46 -2.95 5.61
N TYR A 34 -4.62 -2.97 6.92
CA TYR A 34 -4.50 -4.20 7.68
C TYR A 34 -5.49 -5.26 7.20
N THR A 35 -6.73 -4.84 7.00
CA THR A 35 -7.77 -5.75 6.52
C THR A 35 -7.39 -6.35 5.17
N LEU A 36 -6.91 -5.51 4.25
CA LEU A 36 -6.54 -5.98 2.92
C LEU A 36 -5.33 -6.90 2.97
N LEU A 37 -4.38 -6.61 3.85
CA LEU A 37 -3.18 -7.45 3.96
C LEU A 37 -3.51 -8.85 4.46
N GLN A 38 -4.60 -9.01 5.20
CA GLN A 38 -5.01 -10.33 5.66
C GLN A 38 -5.39 -11.25 4.51
N HIS A 39 -5.72 -10.69 3.35
CA HIS A 39 -6.03 -11.47 2.16
C HIS A 39 -4.81 -11.70 1.28
N SER A 40 -3.65 -11.27 1.70
CA SER A 40 -2.45 -11.38 0.89
C SER A 40 -1.79 -12.73 1.05
N THR A 41 -1.14 -13.19 -0.02
CA THR A 41 -0.36 -14.41 0.03
C THR A 41 0.98 -14.13 0.69
N GLN A 42 1.69 -15.21 1.03
CA GLN A 42 3.00 -15.07 1.67
C GLN A 42 3.98 -14.32 0.77
N VAL A 43 3.91 -14.57 -0.54
CA VAL A 43 4.76 -13.88 -1.49
C VAL A 43 4.46 -12.39 -1.49
N GLN A 44 3.18 -12.04 -1.50
CA GLN A 44 2.77 -10.65 -1.48
C GLN A 44 3.20 -9.95 -0.19
N ILE A 45 3.09 -10.64 0.92
CA ILE A 45 3.51 -10.08 2.21
C ILE A 45 4.99 -9.73 2.17
N ARG A 46 5.82 -10.65 1.67
CA ARG A 46 7.26 -10.40 1.59
C ARG A 46 7.56 -9.23 0.66
N PHE A 47 6.82 -9.14 -0.44
CA PHE A 47 6.97 -8.02 -1.35
C PHE A 47 6.66 -6.71 -0.64
N PHE A 48 5.58 -6.67 0.13
CA PHE A 48 5.18 -5.45 0.83
C PHE A 48 6.16 -5.08 1.92
N ILE A 49 6.74 -6.07 2.60
CA ILE A 49 7.76 -5.77 3.59
C ILE A 49 8.91 -5.01 2.95
N THR A 50 9.36 -5.47 1.80
CA THR A 50 10.45 -4.81 1.08
C THR A 50 10.05 -3.40 0.65
N VAL A 51 8.85 -3.26 0.07
CA VAL A 51 8.37 -1.98 -0.40
C VAL A 51 8.25 -0.98 0.76
N LEU A 52 7.68 -1.43 1.85
CA LEU A 52 7.48 -0.57 3.01
C LEU A 52 8.80 -0.12 3.61
N GLN A 53 9.78 -1.01 3.63
CA GLN A 53 11.11 -0.66 4.11
C GLN A 53 11.74 0.40 3.23
N GLN A 54 11.57 0.28 1.93
CA GLN A 54 12.10 1.27 1.00
C GLN A 54 11.42 2.62 1.18
N MET A 55 10.12 2.61 1.38
CA MET A 55 9.38 3.85 1.61
C MET A 55 9.85 4.53 2.89
N ASP A 56 10.09 3.74 3.92
CA ASP A 56 10.56 4.27 5.19
C ASP A 56 11.93 4.95 5.02
N ARG A 57 12.81 4.35 4.24
CA ARG A 57 14.13 4.91 4.01
C ARG A 57 14.09 6.20 3.22
N LYS A 58 13.07 6.37 2.39
CA LYS A 58 12.95 7.55 1.55
C LYS A 58 12.34 8.72 2.28
N ASP A 59 11.81 8.51 3.46
CA ASP A 59 11.17 9.55 4.21
C ASP A 59 12.22 10.28 5.08
N PRO A 60 12.68 11.46 4.65
CA PRO A 60 13.71 12.16 5.41
C PRO A 60 13.22 12.60 6.77
N VAL A 61 11.92 12.89 6.88
CA VAL A 61 11.37 13.27 8.18
C VAL A 61 11.36 12.09 9.11
N GLY A 62 10.95 10.94 8.61
CA GLY A 62 10.98 9.73 9.41
C GLY A 62 12.38 9.37 9.83
N ALA A 63 13.34 9.55 8.94
CA ALA A 63 14.73 9.26 9.25
C ALA A 63 15.27 10.18 10.33
N LEU A 64 14.86 11.44 10.31
CA LEU A 64 15.32 12.40 11.32
C LEU A 64 14.68 12.14 12.67
N LEU A 65 13.44 11.69 12.66
CA LEU A 65 12.73 11.42 13.90
C LEU A 65 13.05 10.05 14.46
N SER A 66 13.62 9.20 13.65
CA SER A 66 13.93 7.86 14.08
C SER A 66 15.16 7.89 14.98
N PRO A 67 15.09 7.33 16.18
CA PRO A 67 16.27 7.24 17.04
C PRO A 67 17.16 6.20 16.43
N ALA A 68 18.03 6.54 15.72
CA ALA A 68 18.87 5.63 14.99
C ALA A 68 19.23 4.36 15.63
#